data_e2f8124b7118ea802618c57a6f76e146
#
_entry.id   e2f8124b7118ea802618c57a6f76e146
#
_cell.length_a   1.000
_cell.length_b   1.000
_cell.length_c   1.000
_cell.angle_alpha   90.00
_cell.angle_beta   90.00
_cell.angle_gamma   90.00
#
_symmetry.space_group_name_H-M   'P 1'
#
loop_
_entity.id
_entity.type
_entity.pdbx_description
1 polymer ?
#
loop_
_entity_poly.entity_id
_entity_poly.type
_entity_poly.pdbx_seq_one_letter_code
_entity_poly.pdbx_strand_id
1 'polypeptide(L)'
;MKNIKFYLIVLLTATLISCESELELNPKQSVDSENALKTETGVKQVLIGAYSNLANGSLYGGRTQIMGDLLGASDNEDKAHVYWWGTFAGFGDIYSKTIVNDNAFAEDLYRESYDVINATNMVIENADKINDASDRKKVIAEAKFIQALVYFDLVRFFALPYENGKTNTQLGVVIRPKAIYNYLGVDLSAERNTVEEVYTLVVNNLKSAVTDLPSTNGIFANKYAAESLLARVYLQQQKYPEALASATNVISSGNYNLSVNLTTAYNHATDQAEDIFSIQITKQNGDNQINNLYASTQNGGRGGDISVGPGYFDLFIDNIDERQNFNYENSAGDILTSKYMDQFANVNVIRFAELLLIRAEANIRLNSAIGDTPTNDINKIRNRAGATAIATPTLDDVLTERKLELAFEGFWIHDVKRNKENVIGQSKTYLYNDPRLVFPIPLRELNTNKKITQNPGY
;
A
#
# COMPACT_ATOMS: atom_id res chain seq x y z
N MET A 1 28.00 -70.88 -15.68
CA MET A 1 27.65 -69.62 -16.35
C MET A 1 26.13 -69.41 -16.57
N LYS A 2 25.30 -70.43 -16.64
CA LYS A 2 23.81 -70.26 -16.84
C LYS A 2 23.12 -69.70 -15.58
N ASN A 3 23.56 -70.04 -14.39
CA ASN A 3 22.92 -69.63 -13.12
C ASN A 3 23.23 -68.17 -12.71
N ILE A 4 24.38 -67.60 -13.13
CA ILE A 4 24.74 -66.23 -12.85
C ILE A 4 23.86 -65.24 -13.62
N LYS A 5 23.50 -65.57 -14.86
CA LYS A 5 22.59 -64.71 -15.67
C LYS A 5 21.15 -64.69 -15.09
N PHE A 6 20.70 -65.79 -14.47
CA PHE A 6 19.39 -65.87 -13.84
C PHE A 6 19.34 -64.99 -12.56
N TYR A 7 20.38 -65.04 -11.73
CA TYR A 7 20.48 -64.19 -10.52
C TYR A 7 20.64 -62.70 -10.86
N LEU A 8 21.31 -62.36 -11.97
CA LEU A 8 21.42 -60.97 -12.44
C LEU A 8 20.08 -60.40 -12.93
N ILE A 9 19.24 -61.23 -13.59
CA ILE A 9 17.90 -60.83 -14.05
C ILE A 9 16.96 -60.66 -12.85
N VAL A 10 17.01 -61.53 -11.86
CA VAL A 10 16.20 -61.43 -10.64
C VAL A 10 16.62 -60.22 -9.78
N LEU A 11 17.89 -59.87 -9.73
CA LEU A 11 18.39 -58.68 -9.05
C LEU A 11 17.97 -57.39 -9.78
N LEU A 12 17.91 -57.40 -11.12
CA LEU A 12 17.49 -56.25 -11.93
C LEU A 12 15.99 -55.99 -11.89
N THR A 13 15.19 -57.05 -11.70
CA THR A 13 13.71 -56.88 -11.52
C THR A 13 13.30 -56.49 -10.13
N ALA A 14 14.11 -56.77 -9.11
CA ALA A 14 13.87 -56.35 -7.71
C ALA A 14 14.12 -54.83 -7.50
N THR A 15 14.87 -54.18 -8.38
CA THR A 15 15.12 -52.73 -8.29
C THR A 15 14.03 -51.86 -8.96
N LEU A 16 13.01 -52.47 -9.61
CA LEU A 16 11.91 -51.73 -10.24
C LEU A 16 10.64 -51.59 -9.39
N ILE A 17 10.64 -52.12 -8.14
CA ILE A 17 9.44 -52.07 -7.26
C ILE A 17 9.64 -51.04 -6.11
N SER A 18 10.63 -50.18 -6.16
CA SER A 18 10.83 -49.17 -5.13
C SER A 18 10.57 -47.80 -5.73
N CYS A 19 9.59 -47.08 -5.19
CA CYS A 19 9.24 -45.67 -5.32
C CYS A 19 7.97 -45.34 -6.12
N GLU A 20 6.82 -45.89 -5.72
CA GLU A 20 5.54 -45.23 -6.04
C GLU A 20 5.00 -44.37 -4.89
N SER A 21 5.51 -44.51 -3.67
CA SER A 21 4.98 -43.76 -2.52
C SER A 21 5.70 -42.42 -2.21
N GLU A 22 6.80 -42.10 -2.91
CA GLU A 22 7.53 -40.83 -2.70
C GLU A 22 7.24 -39.74 -3.74
N LEU A 23 6.38 -40.02 -4.73
CA LEU A 23 5.99 -39.04 -5.77
C LEU A 23 4.69 -38.29 -5.46
N GLU A 24 3.99 -38.61 -4.37
CA GLU A 24 3.00 -37.72 -3.78
C GLU A 24 3.67 -36.69 -2.88
N LEU A 25 4.45 -35.81 -3.46
CA LEU A 25 4.86 -34.57 -2.81
C LEU A 25 3.61 -33.67 -2.67
N ASN A 26 2.81 -33.94 -1.65
CA ASN A 26 1.94 -32.89 -1.13
C ASN A 26 2.83 -31.68 -0.80
N PRO A 27 2.57 -30.49 -1.36
CA PRO A 27 3.35 -29.32 -1.02
C PRO A 27 3.35 -29.17 0.50
N LYS A 28 4.50 -29.30 1.15
CA LYS A 28 4.60 -29.28 2.62
C LYS A 28 3.96 -28.03 3.22
N GLN A 29 3.92 -26.92 2.48
CA GLN A 29 3.29 -25.67 2.91
C GLN A 29 1.75 -25.75 2.99
N SER A 30 1.06 -26.51 2.12
CA SER A 30 -0.42 -26.60 2.18
C SER A 30 -0.89 -27.53 3.29
N VAL A 31 -0.19 -28.63 3.54
CA VAL A 31 -0.52 -29.55 4.63
C VAL A 31 -0.23 -28.93 6.01
N ASP A 32 0.83 -28.13 6.11
CA ASP A 32 1.17 -27.43 7.36
C ASP A 32 0.12 -26.32 7.65
N SER A 33 -0.39 -25.62 6.63
CA SER A 33 -1.41 -24.58 6.81
C SER A 33 -2.75 -25.15 7.31
N GLU A 34 -3.23 -26.26 6.75
CA GLU A 34 -4.46 -26.90 7.22
C GLU A 34 -4.36 -27.41 8.67
N ASN A 35 -3.19 -27.93 9.05
CA ASN A 35 -2.97 -28.39 10.41
C ASN A 35 -2.81 -27.23 11.41
N ALA A 36 -2.14 -26.15 11.01
CA ALA A 36 -2.01 -24.94 11.82
C ALA A 36 -3.38 -24.34 12.15
N LEU A 37 -4.28 -24.24 11.18
CA LEU A 37 -5.61 -23.66 11.33
C LEU A 37 -6.59 -24.44 12.21
N LYS A 38 -6.21 -25.64 12.69
CA LYS A 38 -7.01 -26.42 13.65
C LYS A 38 -6.93 -25.90 15.08
N THR A 39 -6.02 -24.98 15.37
CA THR A 39 -5.76 -24.47 16.72
C THR A 39 -5.83 -22.94 16.78
N GLU A 40 -6.20 -22.41 17.94
CA GLU A 40 -6.17 -20.96 18.21
C GLU A 40 -4.80 -20.34 17.92
N THR A 41 -3.72 -20.98 18.41
CA THR A 41 -2.35 -20.51 18.18
C THR A 41 -2.02 -20.45 16.69
N GLY A 42 -2.41 -21.46 15.93
CA GLY A 42 -2.14 -21.50 14.50
C GLY A 42 -2.91 -20.41 13.71
N VAL A 43 -4.18 -20.15 14.05
CA VAL A 43 -4.95 -19.05 13.43
C VAL A 43 -4.26 -17.71 13.70
N LYS A 44 -3.80 -17.46 14.94
CA LYS A 44 -3.05 -16.25 15.29
C LYS A 44 -1.71 -16.16 14.57
N GLN A 45 -1.01 -17.27 14.38
CA GLN A 45 0.23 -17.30 13.59
C GLN A 45 0.00 -16.96 12.12
N VAL A 46 -1.11 -17.41 11.51
CA VAL A 46 -1.48 -17.04 10.13
C VAL A 46 -1.77 -15.53 10.04
N LEU A 47 -2.39 -14.93 11.05
CA LEU A 47 -2.59 -13.47 11.11
C LEU A 47 -1.25 -12.73 11.19
N ILE A 48 -0.33 -13.18 12.04
CA ILE A 48 1.04 -12.63 12.11
C ILE A 48 1.74 -12.77 10.75
N GLY A 49 1.58 -13.91 10.08
CA GLY A 49 2.06 -14.13 8.71
C GLY A 49 1.48 -13.14 7.72
N ALA A 50 0.20 -12.78 7.83
CA ALA A 50 -0.42 -11.76 6.98
C ALA A 50 0.21 -10.36 7.19
N TYR A 51 0.51 -9.97 8.44
CA TYR A 51 1.27 -8.74 8.72
C TYR A 51 2.70 -8.80 8.17
N SER A 52 3.36 -9.96 8.30
CA SER A 52 4.70 -10.15 7.73
C SER A 52 4.69 -10.04 6.20
N ASN A 53 3.65 -10.57 5.55
CA ASN A 53 3.48 -10.42 4.10
C ASN A 53 3.22 -8.97 3.68
N LEU A 54 2.52 -8.16 4.50
CA LEU A 54 2.41 -6.72 4.26
C LEU A 54 3.78 -6.02 4.26
N ALA A 55 4.71 -6.48 5.10
CA ALA A 55 6.07 -5.95 5.18
C ALA A 55 6.96 -6.36 4.00
N ASN A 56 6.46 -7.23 3.09
CA ASN A 56 7.19 -7.58 1.86
C ASN A 56 7.50 -6.31 1.07
N GLY A 57 8.72 -6.23 0.53
CA GLY A 57 9.16 -5.11 -0.28
C GLY A 57 8.26 -4.82 -1.49
N SER A 58 7.59 -5.84 -2.03
CA SER A 58 6.62 -5.70 -3.14
C SER A 58 5.31 -5.03 -2.72
N LEU A 59 5.03 -4.95 -1.42
CA LEU A 59 3.86 -4.29 -0.84
C LEU A 59 4.27 -3.05 -0.03
N TYR A 60 3.88 -3.01 1.25
CA TYR A 60 4.09 -1.85 2.12
C TYR A 60 5.51 -1.78 2.73
N GLY A 61 6.37 -2.76 2.44
CA GLY A 61 7.82 -2.60 2.61
C GLY A 61 8.44 -1.59 1.65
N GLY A 62 7.62 -0.88 0.84
CA GLY A 62 7.96 0.35 0.17
C GLY A 62 7.56 0.47 -1.29
N ARG A 63 7.44 -0.62 -2.06
CA ARG A 63 7.18 -0.50 -3.51
C ARG A 63 5.79 0.04 -3.84
N THR A 64 4.79 -0.18 -2.97
CA THR A 64 3.45 0.41 -3.15
C THR A 64 3.53 1.93 -3.18
N GLN A 65 4.26 2.54 -2.24
CA GLN A 65 4.46 3.99 -2.18
C GLN A 65 5.27 4.49 -3.37
N ILE A 66 6.39 3.83 -3.68
CA ILE A 66 7.24 4.17 -4.83
C ILE A 66 6.46 4.17 -6.14
N MET A 67 5.65 3.15 -6.39
CA MET A 67 4.84 3.08 -7.60
C MET A 67 3.79 4.18 -7.66
N GLY A 68 3.26 4.62 -6.51
CA GLY A 68 2.34 5.76 -6.44
C GLY A 68 3.00 7.08 -6.86
N ASP A 69 4.24 7.31 -6.42
CA ASP A 69 4.99 8.50 -6.78
C ASP A 69 5.43 8.45 -8.26
N LEU A 70 6.01 7.34 -8.72
CA LEU A 70 6.47 7.20 -10.10
C LEU A 70 5.32 7.29 -11.13
N LEU A 71 4.19 6.65 -10.85
CA LEU A 71 3.02 6.73 -11.74
C LEU A 71 2.45 8.14 -11.82
N GLY A 72 2.51 8.90 -10.71
CA GLY A 72 2.08 10.29 -10.64
C GLY A 72 3.10 11.30 -11.13
N ALA A 73 4.35 10.93 -11.29
CA ALA A 73 5.40 11.83 -11.72
C ALA A 73 5.19 12.28 -13.18
N SER A 74 5.57 13.52 -13.46
CA SER A 74 5.76 13.99 -14.82
C SER A 74 7.05 13.41 -15.39
N ASP A 75 7.06 12.97 -16.65
CA ASP A 75 8.28 12.68 -17.39
C ASP A 75 8.79 13.92 -18.17
N ASN A 76 8.15 15.06 -17.99
CA ASN A 76 8.67 16.37 -18.38
C ASN A 76 9.60 16.86 -17.25
N GLU A 77 10.86 17.05 -17.57
CA GLU A 77 11.90 17.38 -16.60
C GLU A 77 11.58 18.62 -15.75
N ASP A 78 11.01 19.67 -16.35
CA ASP A 78 10.67 20.90 -15.63
C ASP A 78 9.46 20.76 -14.68
N LYS A 79 8.70 19.68 -14.79
CA LYS A 79 7.44 19.45 -14.04
C LYS A 79 7.47 18.24 -13.11
N ALA A 80 8.50 17.45 -13.21
CA ALA A 80 8.66 16.26 -12.38
C ALA A 80 8.84 16.63 -10.90
N HIS A 81 8.06 16.00 -10.01
CA HIS A 81 8.31 16.10 -8.58
C HIS A 81 9.36 15.08 -8.12
N VAL A 82 9.51 13.99 -8.86
CA VAL A 82 10.59 13.01 -8.74
C VAL A 82 11.09 12.61 -10.12
N TYR A 83 12.39 12.25 -10.19
CA TYR A 83 13.00 11.62 -11.35
C TYR A 83 13.28 10.15 -11.08
N TRP A 84 13.28 9.35 -12.13
CA TRP A 84 13.73 7.96 -12.11
C TRP A 84 15.05 7.82 -12.87
N TRP A 85 16.11 7.43 -12.17
CA TRP A 85 17.45 7.17 -12.74
C TRP A 85 17.88 5.71 -12.62
N GLY A 86 17.06 4.88 -11.97
CA GLY A 86 17.39 3.51 -11.65
C GLY A 86 17.45 2.59 -12.87
N THR A 87 18.01 1.40 -12.65
CA THR A 87 18.22 0.39 -13.70
C THR A 87 17.08 -0.62 -13.83
N PHE A 88 16.09 -0.58 -12.95
CA PHE A 88 14.91 -1.46 -13.04
C PHE A 88 13.95 -0.98 -14.13
N ALA A 89 13.97 -1.66 -15.29
CA ALA A 89 13.13 -1.29 -16.44
C ALA A 89 11.64 -1.13 -16.08
N GLY A 90 11.10 -2.04 -15.26
CA GLY A 90 9.68 -1.98 -14.88
C GLY A 90 9.28 -0.74 -14.07
N PHE A 91 10.16 -0.16 -13.25
CA PHE A 91 9.91 1.15 -12.63
C PHE A 91 10.06 2.29 -13.66
N GLY A 92 11.00 2.17 -14.61
CA GLY A 92 11.10 3.09 -15.73
C GLY A 92 9.82 3.12 -16.58
N ASP A 93 9.22 1.95 -16.85
CA ASP A 93 7.94 1.85 -17.56
C ASP A 93 6.79 2.51 -16.79
N ILE A 94 6.78 2.39 -15.46
CA ILE A 94 5.79 3.07 -14.60
C ILE A 94 5.98 4.58 -14.68
N TYR A 95 7.22 5.05 -14.54
CA TYR A 95 7.56 6.47 -14.62
C TYR A 95 7.18 7.08 -15.98
N SER A 96 7.48 6.40 -17.08
CA SER A 96 7.19 6.87 -18.45
C SER A 96 5.77 6.54 -18.95
N LYS A 97 4.93 5.86 -18.15
CA LYS A 97 3.55 5.41 -18.51
C LYS A 97 3.51 4.47 -19.73
N THR A 98 4.57 3.68 -19.91
CA THR A 98 4.70 2.66 -20.97
C THR A 98 4.53 1.24 -20.42
N ILE A 99 3.85 1.11 -19.30
CA ILE A 99 3.64 -0.16 -18.60
C ILE A 99 3.00 -1.19 -19.53
N VAL A 100 3.52 -2.41 -19.50
CA VAL A 100 2.99 -3.58 -20.22
C VAL A 100 2.51 -4.64 -19.23
N ASN A 101 1.71 -5.58 -19.69
CA ASN A 101 1.05 -6.56 -18.81
C ASN A 101 1.98 -7.64 -18.21
N ASP A 102 3.23 -7.70 -18.63
CA ASP A 102 4.29 -8.54 -18.05
C ASP A 102 5.26 -7.72 -17.17
N ASN A 103 4.88 -6.50 -16.77
CA ASN A 103 5.66 -5.70 -15.83
C ASN A 103 5.72 -6.41 -14.47
N ALA A 104 6.93 -6.81 -14.07
CA ALA A 104 7.16 -7.63 -12.87
C ALA A 104 6.72 -6.93 -11.57
N PHE A 105 6.85 -5.59 -11.46
CA PHE A 105 6.45 -4.87 -10.24
C PHE A 105 4.94 -4.76 -10.11
N ALA A 106 4.22 -4.56 -11.21
CA ALA A 106 2.76 -4.59 -11.22
C ALA A 106 2.23 -6.02 -10.94
N GLU A 107 2.88 -7.06 -11.50
CA GLU A 107 2.55 -8.45 -11.22
C GLU A 107 2.80 -8.80 -9.74
N ASP A 108 3.96 -8.44 -9.18
CA ASP A 108 4.28 -8.70 -7.78
C ASP A 108 3.27 -8.03 -6.85
N LEU A 109 2.93 -6.74 -7.06
CA LEU A 109 1.91 -6.05 -6.28
C LEU A 109 0.58 -6.81 -6.33
N TYR A 110 0.14 -7.23 -7.50
CA TYR A 110 -1.12 -7.97 -7.68
C TYR A 110 -1.09 -9.30 -6.94
N ARG A 111 -0.09 -10.13 -7.20
CA ARG A 111 0.07 -11.48 -6.66
C ARG A 111 0.19 -11.48 -5.14
N GLU A 112 1.14 -10.72 -4.59
CA GLU A 112 1.38 -10.64 -3.14
C GLU A 112 0.14 -10.08 -2.40
N SER A 113 -0.59 -9.15 -3.02
CA SER A 113 -1.86 -8.67 -2.48
C SER A 113 -2.89 -9.80 -2.32
N TYR A 114 -3.02 -10.67 -3.31
CA TYR A 114 -3.95 -11.81 -3.21
C TYR A 114 -3.47 -12.90 -2.26
N ASP A 115 -2.16 -13.06 -2.07
CA ASP A 115 -1.62 -13.95 -1.04
C ASP A 115 -1.97 -13.45 0.37
N VAL A 116 -1.87 -12.14 0.62
CA VAL A 116 -2.33 -11.51 1.87
C VAL A 116 -3.84 -11.66 2.06
N ILE A 117 -4.63 -11.40 1.01
CA ILE A 117 -6.10 -11.59 1.05
C ILE A 117 -6.45 -13.03 1.40
N ASN A 118 -5.77 -14.01 0.80
CA ASN A 118 -6.01 -15.42 1.10
C ASN A 118 -5.66 -15.76 2.55
N ALA A 119 -4.52 -15.32 3.06
CA ALA A 119 -4.14 -15.52 4.45
C ALA A 119 -5.18 -14.94 5.43
N THR A 120 -5.68 -13.73 5.15
CA THR A 120 -6.71 -13.11 5.98
C THR A 120 -8.06 -13.81 5.88
N ASN A 121 -8.44 -14.36 4.71
CA ASN A 121 -9.62 -15.21 4.58
C ASN A 121 -9.49 -16.48 5.44
N MET A 122 -8.31 -17.13 5.42
CA MET A 122 -8.04 -18.29 6.28
C MET A 122 -8.22 -17.95 7.76
N VAL A 123 -7.75 -16.78 8.20
CA VAL A 123 -7.95 -16.31 9.58
C VAL A 123 -9.43 -16.14 9.90
N ILE A 124 -10.18 -15.46 9.04
CA ILE A 124 -11.61 -15.16 9.26
C ILE A 124 -12.43 -16.45 9.30
N GLU A 125 -12.21 -17.38 8.37
CA GLU A 125 -12.95 -18.65 8.29
C GLU A 125 -12.66 -19.59 9.46
N ASN A 126 -11.47 -19.51 10.08
CA ASN A 126 -11.08 -20.38 11.19
C ASN A 126 -11.08 -19.67 12.56
N ALA A 127 -11.61 -18.46 12.63
CA ALA A 127 -11.65 -17.69 13.88
C ALA A 127 -12.47 -18.36 15.00
N ASP A 128 -13.36 -19.31 14.67
CA ASP A 128 -14.11 -20.13 15.62
C ASP A 128 -13.21 -20.97 16.56
N LYS A 129 -11.96 -21.22 16.18
CA LYS A 129 -10.95 -21.90 16.99
C LYS A 129 -10.45 -21.05 18.17
N ILE A 130 -10.68 -19.73 18.14
CA ILE A 130 -10.30 -18.80 19.21
C ILE A 130 -11.40 -18.84 20.26
N ASN A 131 -11.05 -19.29 21.46
CA ASN A 131 -12.01 -19.52 22.53
C ASN A 131 -12.55 -18.22 23.12
N ASP A 132 -11.70 -17.25 23.40
CA ASP A 132 -12.12 -15.94 23.92
C ASP A 132 -12.85 -15.13 22.84
N ALA A 133 -14.08 -14.71 23.15
CA ALA A 133 -14.95 -14.03 22.19
C ALA A 133 -14.45 -12.62 21.84
N SER A 134 -13.78 -11.92 22.76
CA SER A 134 -13.20 -10.61 22.52
C SER A 134 -11.98 -10.70 21.64
N ASP A 135 -11.11 -11.65 21.93
CA ASP A 135 -9.90 -11.91 21.14
C ASP A 135 -10.25 -12.39 19.72
N ARG A 136 -11.28 -13.25 19.61
CA ARG A 136 -11.83 -13.66 18.30
C ARG A 136 -12.29 -12.48 17.46
N LYS A 137 -13.04 -11.54 18.04
CA LYS A 137 -13.50 -10.32 17.37
C LYS A 137 -12.32 -9.46 16.93
N LYS A 138 -11.33 -9.29 17.81
CA LYS A 138 -10.11 -8.53 17.51
C LYS A 138 -9.34 -9.15 16.33
N VAL A 139 -9.10 -10.47 16.32
CA VAL A 139 -8.39 -11.19 15.27
C VAL A 139 -9.12 -11.05 13.92
N ILE A 140 -10.45 -11.19 13.90
CA ILE A 140 -11.25 -10.96 12.68
C ILE A 140 -11.13 -9.50 12.21
N ALA A 141 -11.16 -8.55 13.14
CA ALA A 141 -11.09 -7.13 12.83
C ALA A 141 -9.72 -6.73 12.27
N GLU A 142 -8.63 -7.29 12.81
CA GLU A 142 -7.29 -7.13 12.25
C GLU A 142 -7.20 -7.69 10.82
N ALA A 143 -7.70 -8.89 10.57
CA ALA A 143 -7.74 -9.49 9.24
C ALA A 143 -8.55 -8.64 8.26
N LYS A 144 -9.70 -8.09 8.69
CA LYS A 144 -10.52 -7.17 7.86
C LYS A 144 -9.83 -5.85 7.58
N PHE A 145 -9.07 -5.29 8.54
CA PHE A 145 -8.26 -4.10 8.30
C PHE A 145 -7.21 -4.36 7.21
N ILE A 146 -6.49 -5.47 7.31
CA ILE A 146 -5.49 -5.87 6.32
C ILE A 146 -6.13 -6.04 4.93
N GLN A 147 -7.26 -6.75 4.84
CA GLN A 147 -7.99 -6.90 3.59
C GLN A 147 -8.40 -5.55 2.99
N ALA A 148 -8.92 -4.66 3.82
CA ALA A 148 -9.37 -3.34 3.37
C ALA A 148 -8.21 -2.51 2.82
N LEU A 149 -7.06 -2.51 3.51
CA LEU A 149 -5.86 -1.81 3.07
C LEU A 149 -5.40 -2.32 1.68
N VAL A 150 -5.31 -3.64 1.54
CA VAL A 150 -4.81 -4.26 0.31
C VAL A 150 -5.80 -4.10 -0.86
N TYR A 151 -7.10 -4.32 -0.66
CA TYR A 151 -8.10 -4.11 -1.71
C TYR A 151 -8.22 -2.64 -2.13
N PHE A 152 -8.01 -1.72 -1.19
CA PHE A 152 -8.03 -0.30 -1.50
C PHE A 152 -6.89 0.10 -2.43
N ASP A 153 -5.68 -0.44 -2.23
CA ASP A 153 -4.58 -0.18 -3.14
C ASP A 153 -4.73 -0.93 -4.47
N LEU A 154 -5.17 -2.18 -4.44
CA LEU A 154 -5.47 -2.92 -5.66
C LEU A 154 -6.44 -2.15 -6.57
N VAL A 155 -7.56 -1.65 -6.04
CA VAL A 155 -8.55 -0.93 -6.87
C VAL A 155 -8.01 0.41 -7.36
N ARG A 156 -7.15 1.11 -6.57
CA ARG A 156 -6.58 2.40 -6.98
C ARG A 156 -5.51 2.25 -8.08
N PHE A 157 -4.75 1.14 -8.07
CA PHE A 157 -3.72 0.89 -9.06
C PHE A 157 -4.24 0.18 -10.31
N PHE A 158 -5.16 -0.78 -10.18
CA PHE A 158 -5.60 -1.64 -11.28
C PHE A 158 -6.97 -1.29 -11.86
N ALA A 159 -7.58 -0.19 -11.44
CA ALA A 159 -8.86 0.27 -11.98
C ALA A 159 -8.87 1.77 -12.27
N LEU A 160 -9.75 2.18 -13.17
CA LEU A 160 -10.04 3.59 -13.38
C LEU A 160 -10.62 4.21 -12.09
N PRO A 161 -10.40 5.53 -11.86
CA PRO A 161 -10.71 6.13 -10.58
C PRO A 161 -12.20 6.06 -10.23
N TYR A 162 -12.48 6.05 -8.92
CA TYR A 162 -13.82 6.26 -8.38
C TYR A 162 -14.29 7.69 -8.69
N GLU A 163 -15.54 7.82 -9.13
CA GLU A 163 -16.16 9.12 -9.39
C GLU A 163 -17.37 9.33 -8.49
N ASN A 164 -17.31 10.33 -7.62
CA ASN A 164 -18.45 10.67 -6.77
C ASN A 164 -19.68 11.05 -7.60
N GLY A 165 -20.84 10.56 -7.18
CA GLY A 165 -22.12 10.78 -7.88
C GLY A 165 -22.33 9.92 -9.14
N LYS A 166 -21.40 8.99 -9.43
CA LYS A 166 -21.55 7.97 -10.48
C LYS A 166 -21.83 6.60 -9.87
N THR A 167 -22.32 5.68 -10.68
CA THR A 167 -22.56 4.29 -10.26
C THR A 167 -21.30 3.44 -10.14
N ASN A 168 -20.16 3.93 -10.62
CA ASN A 168 -18.84 3.29 -10.57
C ASN A 168 -18.84 1.82 -11.01
N THR A 169 -19.52 1.55 -12.15
CA THR A 169 -19.65 0.21 -12.74
C THR A 169 -18.44 -0.20 -13.58
N GLN A 170 -17.43 0.68 -13.74
CA GLN A 170 -16.16 0.31 -14.37
C GLN A 170 -15.50 -0.85 -13.60
N LEU A 171 -14.75 -1.68 -14.34
CA LEU A 171 -14.10 -2.86 -13.77
C LEU A 171 -13.08 -2.49 -12.71
N GLY A 172 -13.27 -3.02 -11.52
CA GLY A 172 -12.36 -2.98 -10.39
C GLY A 172 -11.38 -4.16 -10.40
N VAL A 173 -11.33 -4.92 -9.31
CA VAL A 173 -10.51 -6.12 -9.16
C VAL A 173 -11.38 -7.31 -8.72
N VAL A 174 -10.84 -8.51 -8.78
CA VAL A 174 -11.57 -9.71 -8.33
C VAL A 174 -11.69 -9.70 -6.81
N ILE A 175 -12.90 -9.78 -6.27
CA ILE A 175 -13.13 -10.02 -4.84
C ILE A 175 -13.08 -11.53 -4.59
N ARG A 176 -12.20 -11.95 -3.67
CA ARG A 176 -12.07 -13.33 -3.19
C ARG A 176 -12.70 -13.43 -1.78
N PRO A 177 -13.95 -13.88 -1.67
CA PRO A 177 -14.67 -13.87 -0.38
C PRO A 177 -14.32 -15.05 0.52
N LYS A 178 -13.58 -16.05 0.01
CA LYS A 178 -13.25 -17.30 0.71
C LYS A 178 -11.77 -17.63 0.61
N ALA A 179 -11.28 -18.35 1.61
CA ALA A 179 -9.95 -18.92 1.59
C ALA A 179 -9.78 -20.01 0.52
N ILE A 180 -8.61 -20.04 -0.06
CA ILE A 180 -8.17 -21.07 -1.01
C ILE A 180 -7.11 -21.91 -0.29
N TYR A 181 -7.46 -23.12 0.09
CA TYR A 181 -6.57 -24.06 0.79
C TYR A 181 -5.79 -24.94 -0.19
N ASN A 182 -6.41 -25.28 -1.30
CA ASN A 182 -5.79 -26.06 -2.37
C ASN A 182 -6.19 -25.49 -3.73
N TYR A 183 -5.20 -25.25 -4.56
CA TYR A 183 -5.38 -24.73 -5.92
C TYR A 183 -5.16 -25.76 -7.01
N LEU A 184 -4.70 -26.99 -6.67
CA LEU A 184 -4.44 -28.06 -7.63
C LEU A 184 -5.76 -28.62 -8.15
N GLY A 185 -5.99 -28.50 -9.46
CA GLY A 185 -7.18 -29.03 -10.12
C GLY A 185 -8.49 -28.25 -9.84
N VAL A 186 -8.41 -27.10 -9.19
CA VAL A 186 -9.58 -26.24 -8.91
C VAL A 186 -9.64 -25.09 -9.92
N ASP A 187 -10.80 -24.89 -10.55
CA ASP A 187 -11.06 -23.69 -11.36
C ASP A 187 -11.29 -22.48 -10.43
N LEU A 188 -10.31 -21.62 -10.36
CA LEU A 188 -10.36 -20.37 -9.58
C LEU A 188 -10.73 -19.15 -10.45
N SER A 189 -11.18 -19.36 -11.68
CA SER A 189 -11.55 -18.28 -12.59
C SER A 189 -12.72 -17.47 -12.04
N ALA A 190 -12.56 -16.14 -12.01
CA ALA A 190 -13.57 -15.19 -11.55
C ALA A 190 -13.52 -13.91 -12.39
N GLU A 191 -14.67 -13.29 -12.55
CA GLU A 191 -14.78 -11.96 -13.18
C GLU A 191 -14.31 -10.87 -12.21
N ARG A 192 -13.92 -9.73 -12.76
CA ARG A 192 -13.62 -8.54 -11.97
C ARG A 192 -14.92 -7.95 -11.42
N ASN A 193 -14.92 -7.61 -10.17
CA ASN A 193 -15.97 -6.84 -9.55
C ASN A 193 -15.90 -5.39 -10.01
N THR A 194 -16.99 -4.66 -9.87
CA THR A 194 -17.02 -3.23 -10.15
C THR A 194 -16.21 -2.44 -9.11
N VAL A 195 -15.77 -1.24 -9.47
CA VAL A 195 -15.10 -0.32 -8.53
C VAL A 195 -15.99 -0.06 -7.32
N GLU A 196 -17.32 0.13 -7.50
CA GLU A 196 -18.25 0.33 -6.38
C GLU A 196 -18.29 -0.85 -5.42
N GLU A 197 -18.32 -2.10 -5.94
CA GLU A 197 -18.34 -3.29 -5.09
C GLU A 197 -17.05 -3.42 -4.27
N VAL A 198 -15.89 -3.12 -4.86
CA VAL A 198 -14.62 -3.17 -4.14
C VAL A 198 -14.57 -2.10 -3.04
N TYR A 199 -14.96 -0.86 -3.34
CA TYR A 199 -15.02 0.20 -2.32
C TYR A 199 -16.05 -0.11 -1.21
N THR A 200 -17.16 -0.72 -1.57
CA THR A 200 -18.17 -1.18 -0.60
C THR A 200 -17.59 -2.22 0.36
N LEU A 201 -16.85 -3.20 -0.15
CA LEU A 201 -16.15 -4.20 0.67
C LEU A 201 -15.14 -3.52 1.60
N VAL A 202 -14.31 -2.61 1.07
CA VAL A 202 -13.30 -1.87 1.85
C VAL A 202 -13.95 -1.11 2.99
N VAL A 203 -14.98 -0.32 2.71
CA VAL A 203 -15.69 0.48 3.73
C VAL A 203 -16.33 -0.42 4.79
N ASN A 204 -16.97 -1.52 4.40
CA ASN A 204 -17.62 -2.44 5.34
C ASN A 204 -16.60 -3.12 6.25
N ASN A 205 -15.47 -3.56 5.70
CA ASN A 205 -14.38 -4.16 6.48
C ASN A 205 -13.81 -3.15 7.49
N LEU A 206 -13.56 -1.90 7.06
CA LEU A 206 -13.04 -0.86 7.96
C LEU A 206 -14.03 -0.48 9.06
N LYS A 207 -15.32 -0.34 8.77
CA LYS A 207 -16.35 -0.09 9.79
C LYS A 207 -16.40 -1.21 10.83
N SER A 208 -16.30 -2.46 10.39
CA SER A 208 -16.21 -3.60 11.31
C SER A 208 -14.92 -3.53 12.15
N ALA A 209 -13.78 -3.20 11.52
CA ALA A 209 -12.51 -3.06 12.22
C ALA A 209 -12.53 -1.94 13.25
N VAL A 210 -13.08 -0.77 12.92
CA VAL A 210 -13.27 0.35 13.87
C VAL A 210 -14.09 -0.07 15.09
N THR A 211 -15.10 -0.92 14.90
CA THR A 211 -15.99 -1.38 15.99
C THR A 211 -15.32 -2.38 16.93
N ASP A 212 -14.54 -3.32 16.36
CA ASP A 212 -14.07 -4.50 17.08
C ASP A 212 -12.60 -4.43 17.50
N LEU A 213 -11.81 -3.48 16.94
CA LEU A 213 -10.42 -3.29 17.35
C LEU A 213 -10.30 -2.49 18.65
N PRO A 214 -9.34 -2.83 19.51
CA PRO A 214 -9.04 -2.04 20.71
C PRO A 214 -8.41 -0.68 20.33
N SER A 215 -8.39 0.25 21.28
CA SER A 215 -7.75 1.57 21.12
C SER A 215 -6.22 1.48 21.05
N THR A 216 -5.63 0.42 21.59
CA THR A 216 -4.19 0.14 21.55
C THR A 216 -3.98 -1.34 21.23
N ASN A 217 -3.02 -1.66 20.34
CA ASN A 217 -2.74 -3.03 19.90
C ASN A 217 -1.24 -3.26 19.59
N GLY A 218 -0.36 -2.58 20.30
CA GLY A 218 1.08 -2.63 20.04
C GLY A 218 1.39 -2.12 18.63
N ILE A 219 2.17 -2.92 17.88
CA ILE A 219 2.56 -2.62 16.50
C ILE A 219 1.49 -3.02 15.45
N PHE A 220 0.43 -3.70 15.87
CA PHE A 220 -0.65 -4.15 15.00
C PHE A 220 -1.74 -3.08 14.87
N ALA A 221 -2.60 -3.26 13.87
CA ALA A 221 -3.69 -2.34 13.65
C ALA A 221 -4.59 -2.21 14.89
N ASN A 222 -4.91 -0.97 15.25
CA ASN A 222 -5.86 -0.61 16.29
C ASN A 222 -7.06 0.13 15.66
N LYS A 223 -8.06 0.48 16.47
CA LYS A 223 -9.26 1.15 15.96
C LYS A 223 -8.96 2.48 15.25
N TYR A 224 -7.92 3.20 15.68
CA TYR A 224 -7.56 4.48 15.07
C TYR A 224 -6.84 4.31 13.73
N ALA A 225 -6.07 3.23 13.56
CA ALA A 225 -5.52 2.87 12.26
C ALA A 225 -6.66 2.56 11.25
N ALA A 226 -7.68 1.81 11.70
CA ALA A 226 -8.85 1.51 10.87
C ALA A 226 -9.68 2.76 10.55
N GLU A 227 -9.92 3.64 11.53
CA GLU A 227 -10.64 4.90 11.34
C GLU A 227 -9.89 5.87 10.42
N SER A 228 -8.56 5.94 10.53
CA SER A 228 -7.71 6.77 9.68
C SER A 228 -7.72 6.29 8.24
N LEU A 229 -7.62 4.98 8.02
CA LEU A 229 -7.75 4.41 6.68
C LEU A 229 -9.15 4.66 6.11
N LEU A 230 -10.19 4.57 6.93
CA LEU A 230 -11.57 4.89 6.53
C LEU A 230 -11.71 6.37 6.11
N ALA A 231 -11.07 7.30 6.83
CA ALA A 231 -11.02 8.70 6.45
C ALA A 231 -10.36 8.90 5.07
N ARG A 232 -9.23 8.23 4.80
CA ARG A 232 -8.55 8.23 3.50
C ARG A 232 -9.42 7.64 2.38
N VAL A 233 -10.12 6.53 2.64
CA VAL A 233 -11.05 5.90 1.68
C VAL A 233 -12.20 6.85 1.34
N TYR A 234 -12.80 7.48 2.33
CA TYR A 234 -13.86 8.46 2.10
C TYR A 234 -13.38 9.70 1.36
N LEU A 235 -12.17 10.18 1.67
CA LEU A 235 -11.57 11.27 0.91
C LEU A 235 -11.38 10.88 -0.56
N GLN A 236 -10.90 9.66 -0.84
CA GLN A 236 -10.74 9.14 -2.20
C GLN A 236 -12.08 9.03 -2.93
N GLN A 237 -13.16 8.70 -2.23
CA GLN A 237 -14.52 8.70 -2.76
C GLN A 237 -15.16 10.11 -2.84
N GLN A 238 -14.46 11.15 -2.37
CA GLN A 238 -14.99 12.52 -2.23
C GLN A 238 -16.25 12.57 -1.33
N LYS A 239 -16.38 11.66 -0.39
CA LYS A 239 -17.40 11.65 0.66
C LYS A 239 -16.90 12.47 1.84
N TYR A 240 -16.91 13.80 1.66
CA TYR A 240 -16.28 14.75 2.58
C TYR A 240 -16.89 14.76 3.98
N PRO A 241 -18.23 14.63 4.17
CA PRO A 241 -18.81 14.55 5.52
C PRO A 241 -18.28 13.34 6.31
N GLU A 242 -18.19 12.18 5.67
CA GLU A 242 -17.70 10.94 6.29
C GLU A 242 -16.18 10.99 6.53
N ALA A 243 -15.41 11.54 5.58
CA ALA A 243 -13.96 11.75 5.74
C ALA A 243 -13.67 12.69 6.91
N LEU A 244 -14.43 13.79 7.02
CA LEU A 244 -14.35 14.76 8.10
C LEU A 244 -14.64 14.13 9.47
N ALA A 245 -15.71 13.34 9.57
CA ALA A 245 -16.10 12.67 10.80
C ALA A 245 -15.00 11.70 11.26
N SER A 246 -14.52 10.82 10.36
CA SER A 246 -13.50 9.84 10.68
C SER A 246 -12.16 10.49 11.07
N ALA A 247 -11.70 11.50 10.31
CA ALA A 247 -10.47 12.23 10.67
C ALA A 247 -10.59 12.94 12.02
N THR A 248 -11.74 13.58 12.27
CA THR A 248 -12.01 14.28 13.55
C THR A 248 -12.01 13.31 14.72
N ASN A 249 -12.60 12.12 14.59
CA ASN A 249 -12.61 11.09 15.64
C ASN A 249 -11.20 10.70 16.06
N VAL A 250 -10.29 10.49 15.11
CA VAL A 250 -8.90 10.14 15.42
C VAL A 250 -8.16 11.31 16.05
N ILE A 251 -8.26 12.50 15.47
CA ILE A 251 -7.58 13.71 16.00
C ILE A 251 -8.05 14.03 17.42
N SER A 252 -9.35 13.98 17.68
CA SER A 252 -9.95 14.27 18.98
C SER A 252 -9.65 13.21 20.04
N SER A 253 -9.15 12.04 19.66
CA SER A 253 -8.79 10.98 20.61
C SER A 253 -7.60 11.37 21.49
N GLY A 254 -6.74 12.29 21.02
CA GLY A 254 -5.53 12.73 21.72
C GLY A 254 -4.42 11.67 21.80
N ASN A 255 -4.56 10.53 21.10
CA ASN A 255 -3.56 9.46 21.14
C ASN A 255 -2.37 9.71 20.21
N TYR A 256 -2.53 10.60 19.23
CA TYR A 256 -1.53 10.90 18.23
C TYR A 256 -1.29 12.40 18.13
N ASN A 257 -0.09 12.79 17.76
CA ASN A 257 0.30 14.20 17.60
C ASN A 257 1.33 14.32 16.49
N LEU A 258 1.48 15.53 15.91
CA LEU A 258 2.60 15.82 15.04
C LEU A 258 3.92 15.66 15.78
N SER A 259 4.92 15.12 15.10
CA SER A 259 6.31 15.15 15.56
C SER A 259 6.78 16.59 15.74
N VAL A 260 7.72 16.79 16.65
CA VAL A 260 8.17 18.15 17.03
C VAL A 260 8.82 18.91 15.85
N ASN A 261 9.50 18.17 14.97
CA ASN A 261 10.14 18.67 13.77
C ASN A 261 10.18 17.60 12.68
N LEU A 262 10.66 17.94 11.49
CA LEU A 262 10.77 17.02 10.36
C LEU A 262 11.71 15.85 10.64
N THR A 263 12.83 16.08 11.31
CA THR A 263 13.81 15.03 11.60
C THR A 263 13.24 13.92 12.49
N THR A 264 12.37 14.28 13.45
CA THR A 264 11.73 13.30 14.33
C THR A 264 10.52 12.62 13.73
N ALA A 265 10.04 13.08 12.58
CA ALA A 265 8.91 12.46 11.87
C ALA A 265 9.32 11.26 11.01
N TYR A 266 10.62 11.09 10.75
CA TYR A 266 11.14 10.07 9.82
C TYR A 266 12.39 9.39 10.40
N ASN A 267 12.85 8.33 9.75
CA ASN A 267 14.13 7.65 10.06
C ASN A 267 14.19 7.03 11.47
N HIS A 268 13.12 6.43 11.95
CA HIS A 268 13.06 5.78 13.26
C HIS A 268 12.59 4.33 13.15
N ALA A 269 13.18 3.45 13.97
CA ALA A 269 12.88 2.01 14.01
C ALA A 269 11.79 1.66 15.04
N THR A 270 11.19 2.66 15.70
CA THR A 270 10.11 2.49 16.68
C THR A 270 9.06 3.55 16.45
N ASP A 271 7.80 3.18 16.49
CA ASP A 271 6.69 4.09 16.24
C ASP A 271 6.73 5.31 17.16
N GLN A 272 6.53 6.48 16.58
CA GLN A 272 6.49 7.77 17.24
C GLN A 272 5.05 8.25 17.42
N ALA A 273 4.86 9.39 18.08
CA ALA A 273 3.53 9.94 18.34
C ALA A 273 2.73 10.28 17.06
N GLU A 274 3.40 10.46 15.94
CA GLU A 274 2.78 10.75 14.65
C GLU A 274 2.36 9.48 13.89
N ASP A 275 2.92 8.31 14.22
CA ASP A 275 2.72 7.07 13.48
C ASP A 275 1.42 6.38 13.93
N ILE A 276 0.42 6.39 13.08
CA ILE A 276 -0.86 5.73 13.37
C ILE A 276 -0.80 4.25 12.96
N PHE A 277 -0.15 3.98 11.84
CA PHE A 277 0.15 2.62 11.40
C PHE A 277 1.41 2.61 10.55
N SER A 278 2.37 1.77 10.94
CA SER A 278 3.66 1.61 10.27
C SER A 278 3.97 0.14 10.07
N ILE A 279 4.67 -0.15 8.97
CA ILE A 279 5.29 -1.45 8.76
C ILE A 279 6.59 -1.50 9.55
N GLN A 280 6.69 -2.48 10.42
CA GLN A 280 7.88 -2.69 11.25
C GLN A 280 8.99 -3.32 10.42
N ILE A 281 10.09 -2.60 10.24
CA ILE A 281 11.28 -3.10 9.53
C ILE A 281 12.30 -3.57 10.56
N THR A 282 12.84 -4.76 10.35
CA THR A 282 13.89 -5.32 11.20
C THR A 282 15.05 -5.82 10.36
N LYS A 283 16.21 -5.98 10.98
CA LYS A 283 17.40 -6.56 10.31
C LYS A 283 17.16 -7.98 9.76
N GLN A 284 16.08 -8.65 10.18
CA GLN A 284 15.72 -10.00 9.77
C GLN A 284 14.63 -10.04 8.69
N ASN A 285 13.86 -8.96 8.53
CA ASN A 285 12.70 -8.89 7.64
C ASN A 285 12.99 -8.13 6.34
N GLY A 286 14.19 -8.25 5.81
CA GLY A 286 14.53 -7.69 4.51
C GLY A 286 14.72 -6.17 4.51
N ASP A 287 14.81 -5.62 3.31
CA ASP A 287 15.14 -4.22 3.08
C ASP A 287 13.89 -3.35 3.06
N ASN A 288 14.02 -2.16 3.65
CA ASN A 288 13.11 -1.06 3.41
C ASN A 288 13.29 -0.56 1.96
N GLN A 289 12.34 -0.89 1.08
CA GLN A 289 12.46 -0.57 -0.34
C GLN A 289 12.35 0.93 -0.64
N ILE A 290 11.71 1.71 0.24
CA ILE A 290 11.70 3.17 0.10
C ILE A 290 13.13 3.69 0.30
N ASN A 291 13.78 3.33 1.41
CA ASN A 291 15.18 3.68 1.63
C ASN A 291 16.04 3.16 0.47
N ASN A 292 15.86 1.89 0.07
CA ASN A 292 16.66 1.27 -0.98
C ASN A 292 16.69 2.10 -2.28
N LEU A 293 15.57 2.70 -2.69
CA LEU A 293 15.47 3.42 -3.98
C LEU A 293 15.65 4.94 -3.84
N TYR A 294 15.27 5.54 -2.69
CA TYR A 294 15.40 6.98 -2.47
C TYR A 294 16.75 7.39 -1.87
N ALA A 295 17.43 6.50 -1.13
CA ALA A 295 18.62 6.88 -0.41
C ALA A 295 19.92 6.61 -1.20
N SER A 296 20.96 7.39 -0.86
CA SER A 296 22.32 7.14 -1.31
C SER A 296 22.90 5.87 -0.66
N THR A 297 24.00 5.35 -1.22
CA THR A 297 24.72 4.20 -0.64
C THR A 297 25.23 4.47 0.77
N GLN A 298 25.56 5.70 1.11
CA GLN A 298 25.99 6.10 2.45
C GLN A 298 24.88 5.98 3.49
N ASN A 299 23.62 6.10 3.06
CA ASN A 299 22.41 6.02 3.90
C ASN A 299 21.68 4.68 3.75
N GLY A 300 22.37 3.63 3.26
CA GLY A 300 21.84 2.28 3.16
C GLY A 300 21.05 1.98 1.89
N GLY A 301 20.85 2.95 1.00
CA GLY A 301 20.20 2.77 -0.29
C GLY A 301 21.15 2.28 -1.37
N ARG A 302 20.67 2.16 -2.60
CA ARG A 302 21.48 1.69 -3.74
C ARG A 302 22.07 2.83 -4.60
N GLY A 303 21.89 4.09 -4.19
CA GLY A 303 22.52 5.23 -4.88
C GLY A 303 21.58 6.40 -5.14
N GLY A 304 20.29 6.28 -4.82
CA GLY A 304 19.27 7.28 -5.11
C GLY A 304 18.72 7.12 -6.53
N ASP A 305 18.14 5.94 -6.81
CA ASP A 305 17.45 5.68 -8.08
C ASP A 305 16.30 6.67 -8.33
N ILE A 306 15.77 7.25 -7.25
CA ILE A 306 14.74 8.29 -7.29
C ILE A 306 15.31 9.55 -6.65
N SER A 307 15.36 10.65 -7.42
CA SER A 307 15.75 11.97 -6.92
C SER A 307 14.58 12.95 -6.92
N VAL A 308 14.72 14.04 -6.17
CA VAL A 308 13.73 15.11 -6.09
C VAL A 308 13.82 15.99 -7.32
N GLY A 309 12.69 16.20 -7.99
CA GLY A 309 12.62 17.03 -9.19
C GLY A 309 12.13 18.46 -8.91
N PRO A 310 12.30 19.39 -9.88
CA PRO A 310 11.96 20.81 -9.74
C PRO A 310 10.47 21.02 -9.48
N GLY A 311 9.58 20.16 -10.00
CA GLY A 311 8.15 20.27 -9.74
C GLY A 311 7.74 20.15 -8.27
N TYR A 312 8.61 19.56 -7.41
CA TYR A 312 8.43 19.62 -5.96
C TYR A 312 8.81 21.00 -5.41
N PHE A 313 9.96 21.55 -5.85
CA PHE A 313 10.44 22.83 -5.38
C PHE A 313 9.54 24.00 -5.85
N ASP A 314 8.89 23.88 -6.99
CA ASP A 314 7.91 24.86 -7.51
C ASP A 314 6.67 25.01 -6.61
N LEU A 315 6.41 24.07 -5.69
CA LEU A 315 5.28 24.14 -4.76
C LEU A 315 5.49 25.12 -3.59
N PHE A 316 6.75 25.48 -3.29
CA PHE A 316 7.04 26.34 -2.15
C PHE A 316 6.72 27.81 -2.47
N ILE A 317 6.02 28.46 -1.56
CA ILE A 317 5.64 29.88 -1.69
C ILE A 317 6.62 30.81 -0.96
N ASP A 318 7.45 30.27 -0.11
CA ASP A 318 8.50 31.01 0.62
C ASP A 318 9.76 30.11 0.79
N ASN A 319 10.86 30.74 1.13
CA ASN A 319 12.17 30.11 1.28
C ASN A 319 12.53 29.75 2.73
N ILE A 320 11.59 29.89 3.66
CA ILE A 320 11.80 29.55 5.08
C ILE A 320 11.22 28.18 5.45
N ASP A 321 10.43 27.57 4.57
CA ASP A 321 9.88 26.22 4.77
C ASP A 321 11.04 25.22 4.81
N GLU A 322 11.26 24.59 5.97
CA GLU A 322 12.37 23.65 6.19
C GLU A 322 12.28 22.40 5.30
N ARG A 323 11.09 22.06 4.77
CA ARG A 323 10.93 20.94 3.83
C ARG A 323 11.68 21.17 2.52
N GLN A 324 11.88 22.44 2.13
CA GLN A 324 12.67 22.80 0.96
C GLN A 324 14.15 22.38 1.11
N ASN A 325 14.64 22.32 2.35
CA ASN A 325 16.01 21.95 2.68
C ASN A 325 16.10 20.54 3.33
N PHE A 326 14.97 19.83 3.46
CA PHE A 326 14.95 18.49 4.02
C PHE A 326 15.33 17.44 2.96
N ASN A 327 16.47 17.68 2.36
CA ASN A 327 17.09 16.88 1.31
C ASN A 327 18.62 16.98 1.41
N TYR A 328 19.32 16.18 0.63
CA TYR A 328 20.77 16.18 0.55
C TYR A 328 21.21 15.81 -0.86
N GLU A 329 22.46 16.17 -1.22
CA GLU A 329 23.03 15.86 -2.51
C GLU A 329 23.86 14.56 -2.42
N ASN A 330 23.68 13.66 -3.39
CA ASN A 330 24.53 12.48 -3.52
C ASN A 330 25.83 12.79 -4.25
N SER A 331 26.73 11.82 -4.40
CA SER A 331 28.03 12.02 -5.06
C SER A 331 27.92 12.28 -6.58
N ALA A 332 26.74 12.06 -7.19
CA ALA A 332 26.48 12.35 -8.60
C ALA A 332 25.89 13.77 -8.81
N GLY A 333 25.55 14.48 -7.72
CA GLY A 333 24.91 15.79 -7.78
C GLY A 333 23.36 15.72 -7.79
N ASP A 334 22.77 14.54 -7.57
CA ASP A 334 21.32 14.41 -7.49
C ASP A 334 20.82 14.81 -6.10
N ILE A 335 19.69 15.50 -6.05
CA ILE A 335 19.04 15.89 -4.79
C ILE A 335 18.16 14.75 -4.32
N LEU A 336 18.46 14.19 -3.15
CA LEU A 336 17.73 13.10 -2.52
C LEU A 336 16.98 13.57 -1.29
N THR A 337 15.79 13.03 -1.03
CA THR A 337 15.02 13.37 0.17
C THR A 337 15.65 12.79 1.45
N SER A 338 15.67 13.59 2.52
CA SER A 338 16.12 13.15 3.85
C SER A 338 15.04 12.34 4.62
N LYS A 339 13.88 12.09 4.03
CA LYS A 339 12.84 11.27 4.66
C LYS A 339 13.24 9.82 4.88
N TYR A 340 14.21 9.29 4.11
CA TYR A 340 14.52 7.85 4.06
C TYR A 340 16.02 7.56 4.17
N MET A 341 16.67 8.07 5.22
CA MET A 341 18.13 7.93 5.43
C MET A 341 18.52 6.73 6.29
N ASP A 342 17.55 5.94 6.80
CA ASP A 342 17.82 4.76 7.62
C ASP A 342 17.13 3.53 7.00
N GLN A 343 17.94 2.55 6.60
CA GLN A 343 17.45 1.30 5.99
C GLN A 343 16.62 0.43 6.95
N PHE A 344 16.73 0.66 8.26
CA PHE A 344 15.99 -0.08 9.29
C PHE A 344 14.85 0.74 9.90
N ALA A 345 14.57 1.92 9.36
CA ALA A 345 13.42 2.70 9.79
C ALA A 345 12.12 2.02 9.39
N ASN A 346 11.10 2.15 10.24
CA ASN A 346 9.74 1.73 9.92
C ASN A 346 9.22 2.49 8.69
N VAL A 347 8.38 1.81 7.89
CA VAL A 347 7.71 2.45 6.76
C VAL A 347 6.33 2.91 7.19
N ASN A 348 6.14 4.22 7.25
CA ASN A 348 4.86 4.82 7.61
C ASN A 348 3.81 4.57 6.52
N VAL A 349 2.67 4.01 6.91
CA VAL A 349 1.51 3.81 6.04
C VAL A 349 0.44 4.86 6.31
N ILE A 350 0.26 5.22 7.58
CA ILE A 350 -0.72 6.23 8.02
C ILE A 350 -0.06 7.12 9.08
N ARG A 351 0.01 8.43 8.81
CA ARG A 351 0.56 9.43 9.72
C ARG A 351 -0.50 10.46 10.16
N PHE A 352 -0.33 11.02 11.35
CA PHE A 352 -1.25 12.02 11.90
C PHE A 352 -1.36 13.28 11.04
N ALA A 353 -0.28 13.72 10.40
CA ALA A 353 -0.29 14.85 9.47
C ALA A 353 -1.34 14.69 8.35
N GLU A 354 -1.50 13.46 7.81
CA GLU A 354 -2.51 13.19 6.81
C GLU A 354 -3.93 13.47 7.32
N LEU A 355 -4.22 13.14 8.57
CA LEU A 355 -5.56 13.34 9.16
C LEU A 355 -5.90 14.83 9.30
N LEU A 356 -4.93 15.66 9.67
CA LEU A 356 -5.09 17.12 9.69
C LEU A 356 -5.42 17.64 8.30
N LEU A 357 -4.73 17.16 7.26
CA LEU A 357 -4.96 17.55 5.86
C LEU A 357 -6.31 17.05 5.34
N ILE A 358 -6.73 15.83 5.69
CA ILE A 358 -8.07 15.32 5.36
C ILE A 358 -9.15 16.20 6.00
N ARG A 359 -9.00 16.56 7.28
CA ARG A 359 -9.96 17.40 7.99
C ARG A 359 -10.01 18.81 7.41
N ALA A 360 -8.87 19.41 7.12
CA ALA A 360 -8.76 20.72 6.51
C ALA A 360 -9.45 20.77 5.13
N GLU A 361 -9.14 19.81 4.25
CA GLU A 361 -9.74 19.72 2.93
C GLU A 361 -11.26 19.51 3.01
N ALA A 362 -11.71 18.57 3.82
CA ALA A 362 -13.13 18.29 3.96
C ALA A 362 -13.90 19.50 4.51
N ASN A 363 -13.37 20.21 5.50
CA ASN A 363 -13.96 21.43 6.02
C ASN A 363 -14.06 22.55 4.97
N ILE A 364 -13.03 22.77 4.16
CA ILE A 364 -13.08 23.76 3.07
C ILE A 364 -14.15 23.38 2.06
N ARG A 365 -14.18 22.15 1.61
CA ARG A 365 -15.16 21.68 0.61
C ARG A 365 -16.60 21.71 1.11
N LEU A 366 -16.80 21.60 2.41
CA LEU A 366 -18.11 21.66 3.07
C LEU A 366 -18.45 23.06 3.58
N ASN A 367 -17.53 24.03 3.44
CA ASN A 367 -17.65 25.34 4.06
C ASN A 367 -17.99 25.25 5.56
N SER A 368 -17.21 24.46 6.29
CA SER A 368 -17.42 24.16 7.72
C SER A 368 -16.11 24.28 8.52
N ALA A 369 -16.22 24.15 9.85
CA ALA A 369 -15.09 24.15 10.80
C ALA A 369 -15.31 23.07 11.88
N ILE A 370 -15.79 21.90 11.48
CA ILE A 370 -16.07 20.79 12.41
C ILE A 370 -14.75 20.22 12.94
N GLY A 371 -14.66 20.13 14.25
CA GLY A 371 -13.48 19.64 14.97
C GLY A 371 -12.37 20.67 15.14
N ASP A 372 -12.06 21.45 14.11
CA ASP A 372 -11.20 22.64 14.11
C ASP A 372 -11.34 23.40 12.78
N THR A 373 -10.74 24.58 12.68
CA THR A 373 -10.74 25.35 11.42
C THR A 373 -9.68 24.81 10.46
N PRO A 374 -9.90 24.88 9.12
CA PRO A 374 -8.87 24.56 8.14
C PRO A 374 -7.56 25.34 8.37
N THR A 375 -7.68 26.61 8.79
CA THR A 375 -6.54 27.47 9.14
C THR A 375 -5.68 26.86 10.25
N ASN A 376 -6.31 26.36 11.30
CA ASN A 376 -5.58 25.75 12.42
C ASN A 376 -4.90 24.45 12.01
N ASP A 377 -5.58 23.59 11.26
CA ASP A 377 -5.03 22.29 10.84
C ASP A 377 -3.84 22.47 9.92
N ILE A 378 -3.94 23.29 8.90
CA ILE A 378 -2.83 23.59 7.98
C ILE A 378 -1.66 24.23 8.72
N ASN A 379 -1.92 25.23 9.56
CA ASN A 379 -0.84 25.96 10.24
C ASN A 379 -0.15 25.13 11.31
N LYS A 380 -0.74 24.07 11.87
CA LYS A 380 -0.02 23.10 12.69
C LYS A 380 1.11 22.44 11.91
N ILE A 381 0.85 22.02 10.67
CA ILE A 381 1.84 21.39 9.78
C ILE A 381 2.88 22.42 9.35
N ARG A 382 2.44 23.58 8.90
CA ARG A 382 3.33 24.66 8.44
C ARG A 382 4.25 25.17 9.56
N ASN A 383 3.73 25.37 10.77
CA ASN A 383 4.52 25.77 11.92
C ASN A 383 5.59 24.73 12.27
N ARG A 384 5.27 23.42 12.21
CA ARG A 384 6.24 22.35 12.40
C ARG A 384 7.37 22.40 11.34
N ALA A 385 7.03 22.80 10.10
CA ALA A 385 7.96 22.95 9.00
C ALA A 385 8.65 24.33 8.95
N GLY A 386 8.45 25.20 9.93
CA GLY A 386 9.01 26.56 9.92
C GLY A 386 8.46 27.47 8.82
N ALA A 387 7.40 27.07 8.12
CA ALA A 387 6.81 27.77 7.00
C ALA A 387 5.91 28.92 7.45
N THR A 388 5.73 29.94 6.59
CA THR A 388 4.81 31.06 6.84
C THR A 388 3.39 30.57 7.01
N ALA A 389 2.71 30.99 8.09
CA ALA A 389 1.31 30.66 8.34
C ALA A 389 0.39 31.29 7.30
N ILE A 390 -0.67 30.58 6.92
CA ILE A 390 -1.71 31.05 6.00
C ILE A 390 -2.92 31.50 6.83
N ALA A 391 -3.32 32.77 6.71
CA ALA A 391 -4.42 33.33 7.50
C ALA A 391 -5.80 32.83 7.06
N THR A 392 -6.01 32.65 5.75
CA THR A 392 -7.27 32.20 5.18
C THR A 392 -6.96 31.23 4.04
N PRO A 393 -6.77 29.93 4.35
CA PRO A 393 -6.39 28.94 3.35
C PRO A 393 -7.54 28.70 2.36
N THR A 394 -7.18 28.65 1.10
CA THR A 394 -8.03 28.19 -0.01
C THR A 394 -7.92 26.66 -0.15
N LEU A 395 -8.72 26.08 -1.03
CA LEU A 395 -8.60 24.67 -1.39
C LEU A 395 -7.22 24.37 -2.01
N ASP A 396 -6.73 25.24 -2.87
CA ASP A 396 -5.43 25.07 -3.53
C ASP A 396 -4.28 25.11 -2.52
N ASP A 397 -4.37 25.94 -1.46
CA ASP A 397 -3.39 25.94 -0.37
C ASP A 397 -3.37 24.60 0.36
N VAL A 398 -4.55 24.00 0.64
CA VAL A 398 -4.63 22.69 1.30
C VAL A 398 -4.08 21.57 0.40
N LEU A 399 -4.41 21.58 -0.88
CA LEU A 399 -3.92 20.59 -1.82
C LEU A 399 -2.41 20.72 -2.05
N THR A 400 -1.89 21.93 -2.06
CA THR A 400 -0.44 22.19 -2.13
C THR A 400 0.26 21.74 -0.85
N GLU A 401 -0.30 22.08 0.32
CA GLU A 401 0.25 21.62 1.61
C GLU A 401 0.28 20.10 1.70
N ARG A 402 -0.75 19.43 1.16
CA ARG A 402 -0.81 17.97 1.09
C ARG A 402 0.30 17.41 0.19
N LYS A 403 0.56 18.01 -0.97
CA LYS A 403 1.65 17.63 -1.87
C LYS A 403 3.03 17.82 -1.22
N LEU A 404 3.23 18.91 -0.46
CA LEU A 404 4.46 19.19 0.26
C LEU A 404 4.69 18.23 1.42
N GLU A 405 3.67 18.03 2.25
CA GLU A 405 3.78 17.21 3.47
C GLU A 405 3.91 15.73 3.17
N LEU A 406 3.11 15.22 2.25
CA LEU A 406 3.04 13.79 1.91
C LEU A 406 3.88 13.43 0.67
N ALA A 407 4.76 14.33 0.22
CA ALA A 407 5.69 14.06 -0.87
C ALA A 407 6.52 12.78 -0.59
N PHE A 408 6.74 11.98 -1.61
CA PHE A 408 7.56 10.76 -1.58
C PHE A 408 6.96 9.61 -0.75
N GLU A 409 5.66 9.69 -0.39
CA GLU A 409 4.95 8.69 0.41
C GLU A 409 3.87 7.93 -0.39
N GLY A 410 3.88 8.06 -1.72
CA GLY A 410 3.00 7.33 -2.65
C GLY A 410 1.61 7.94 -2.84
N PHE A 411 1.35 9.13 -2.33
CA PHE A 411 0.03 9.77 -2.43
C PHE A 411 -0.23 10.44 -3.78
N TRP A 412 0.81 10.83 -4.50
CA TRP A 412 0.73 11.76 -5.62
C TRP A 412 -0.28 11.35 -6.69
N ILE A 413 -0.17 10.16 -7.26
CA ILE A 413 -1.11 9.71 -8.30
C ILE A 413 -2.56 9.62 -7.81
N HIS A 414 -2.76 9.27 -6.55
CA HIS A 414 -4.09 9.10 -5.97
C HIS A 414 -4.78 10.45 -5.76
N ASP A 415 -4.02 11.47 -5.36
CA ASP A 415 -4.50 12.84 -5.23
C ASP A 415 -4.76 13.48 -6.60
N VAL A 416 -3.88 13.25 -7.59
CA VAL A 416 -4.10 13.65 -8.99
C VAL A 416 -5.42 13.09 -9.52
N LYS A 417 -5.65 11.78 -9.37
CA LYS A 417 -6.88 11.14 -9.88
C LYS A 417 -8.14 11.67 -9.20
N ARG A 418 -8.16 11.77 -7.86
CA ARG A 418 -9.36 12.20 -7.14
C ARG A 418 -9.69 13.67 -7.35
N ASN A 419 -8.68 14.52 -7.53
CA ASN A 419 -8.87 15.96 -7.80
C ASN A 419 -9.06 16.28 -9.28
N LYS A 420 -9.04 15.26 -10.15
CA LYS A 420 -9.16 15.39 -11.61
C LYS A 420 -8.07 16.28 -12.21
N GLU A 421 -6.88 16.23 -11.60
CA GLU A 421 -5.69 16.88 -12.13
C GLU A 421 -5.09 16.02 -13.25
N ASN A 422 -4.22 16.62 -14.06
CA ASN A 422 -3.55 15.93 -15.17
C ASN A 422 -2.09 15.65 -14.81
N VAL A 423 -1.54 14.56 -15.35
CA VAL A 423 -0.10 14.32 -15.35
C VAL A 423 0.47 14.88 -16.65
N ILE A 424 1.35 15.86 -16.55
CA ILE A 424 2.00 16.48 -17.70
C ILE A 424 3.14 15.58 -18.12
N GLY A 425 3.03 14.94 -19.29
CA GLY A 425 4.11 14.16 -19.87
C GLY A 425 4.91 14.97 -20.90
N GLN A 426 6.09 14.48 -21.25
CA GLN A 426 6.97 15.12 -22.24
C GLN A 426 6.30 15.21 -23.62
N SER A 427 5.61 14.14 -24.03
CA SER A 427 4.98 14.03 -25.34
C SER A 427 3.49 14.32 -25.35
N LYS A 428 2.81 14.12 -24.23
CA LYS A 428 1.37 14.35 -24.07
C LYS A 428 0.98 14.61 -22.62
N THR A 429 -0.19 15.21 -22.42
CA THR A 429 -0.82 15.31 -21.11
C THR A 429 -1.75 14.11 -20.91
N TYR A 430 -1.58 13.42 -19.80
CA TYR A 430 -2.45 12.32 -19.36
C TYR A 430 -3.56 12.91 -18.49
N LEU A 431 -4.81 12.73 -18.90
CA LEU A 431 -5.97 13.11 -18.08
C LEU A 431 -6.06 12.20 -16.86
N TYR A 432 -6.68 12.66 -15.76
CA TYR A 432 -6.82 11.91 -14.50
C TYR A 432 -7.38 10.50 -14.67
N ASN A 433 -8.16 10.24 -15.71
CA ASN A 433 -8.77 8.96 -16.04
C ASN A 433 -8.16 8.30 -17.29
N ASP A 434 -6.98 8.74 -17.73
CA ASP A 434 -6.25 8.08 -18.82
C ASP A 434 -5.92 6.64 -18.41
N PRO A 435 -6.22 5.63 -19.27
CA PRO A 435 -5.89 4.23 -18.99
C PRO A 435 -4.40 3.98 -18.68
N ARG A 436 -3.50 4.85 -19.14
CA ARG A 436 -2.07 4.72 -18.84
C ARG A 436 -1.69 5.13 -17.41
N LEU A 437 -2.63 5.71 -16.66
CA LEU A 437 -2.46 6.01 -15.23
C LEU A 437 -3.01 4.90 -14.31
N VAL A 438 -3.32 3.72 -14.87
CA VAL A 438 -3.62 2.50 -14.10
C VAL A 438 -2.74 1.36 -14.58
N PHE A 439 -2.51 0.37 -13.73
CA PHE A 439 -1.74 -0.80 -14.11
C PHE A 439 -2.57 -1.77 -14.95
N PRO A 440 -1.98 -2.45 -15.92
CA PRO A 440 -2.63 -3.56 -16.61
C PRO A 440 -2.86 -4.73 -15.65
N ILE A 441 -3.89 -5.51 -15.92
CA ILE A 441 -4.02 -6.83 -15.29
C ILE A 441 -2.82 -7.68 -15.73
N PRO A 442 -2.10 -8.32 -14.80
CA PRO A 442 -0.90 -9.07 -15.13
C PRO A 442 -1.14 -10.20 -16.12
N LEU A 443 -0.18 -10.43 -17.02
CA LEU A 443 -0.23 -11.46 -18.04
C LEU A 443 -0.47 -12.85 -17.44
N ARG A 444 0.14 -13.14 -16.29
CA ARG A 444 -0.06 -14.39 -15.56
C ARG A 444 -1.52 -14.60 -15.18
N GLU A 445 -2.18 -13.55 -14.67
CA GLU A 445 -3.61 -13.62 -14.31
C GLU A 445 -4.49 -13.81 -15.56
N LEU A 446 -4.22 -13.12 -16.65
CA LEU A 446 -4.91 -13.30 -17.93
C LEU A 446 -4.79 -14.74 -18.49
N ASN A 447 -3.65 -15.37 -18.29
CA ASN A 447 -3.38 -16.73 -18.76
C ASN A 447 -4.07 -17.79 -17.91
N THR A 448 -4.23 -17.56 -16.62
CA THR A 448 -4.76 -18.55 -15.66
C THR A 448 -6.24 -18.36 -15.36
N ASN A 449 -6.74 -17.14 -15.34
CA ASN A 449 -8.14 -16.81 -15.08
C ASN A 449 -8.89 -16.54 -16.38
N LYS A 450 -9.68 -17.51 -16.84
CA LYS A 450 -10.39 -17.46 -18.13
C LYS A 450 -11.53 -16.44 -18.19
N LYS A 451 -11.92 -15.86 -17.06
CA LYS A 451 -13.03 -14.89 -16.95
C LYS A 451 -12.57 -13.45 -16.78
N ILE A 452 -11.27 -13.24 -16.54
CA ILE A 452 -10.76 -11.88 -16.32
C ILE A 452 -10.55 -11.16 -17.67
N THR A 453 -10.83 -9.88 -17.68
CA THR A 453 -10.60 -9.00 -18.83
C THR A 453 -9.58 -7.92 -18.50
N GLN A 454 -8.81 -7.52 -19.51
CA GLN A 454 -7.80 -6.48 -19.38
C GLN A 454 -8.41 -5.08 -19.20
N ASN A 455 -7.64 -4.14 -18.68
CA ASN A 455 -7.97 -2.72 -18.67
C ASN A 455 -7.96 -2.14 -20.09
N PRO A 456 -8.81 -1.14 -20.39
CA PRO A 456 -8.74 -0.43 -21.66
C PRO A 456 -7.34 0.13 -21.90
N GLY A 457 -6.88 0.05 -23.15
CA GLY A 457 -5.57 0.61 -23.55
C GLY A 457 -4.38 -0.34 -23.39
N TYR A 458 -4.60 -1.61 -22.97
CA TYR A 458 -3.58 -2.65 -22.82
C TYR A 458 -3.88 -3.88 -23.68
#